data_d1edc8702ee02228c063646f59570fbc
#
_entry.id   d1edc8702ee02228c063646f59570fbc
#
_cell.length_a   1.000
_cell.length_b   1.000
_cell.length_c   1.000
_cell.angle_alpha   90.00
_cell.angle_beta   90.00
_cell.angle_gamma   90.00
#
_symmetry.space_group_name_H-M   'P 1'
#
loop_
_entity.id
_entity.type
_entity.pdbx_description
1 polymer ?
#
loop_
_entity_poly.entity_id
_entity_poly.type
_entity_poly.pdbx_seq_one_letter_code
_entity_poly.pdbx_strand_id
1 'polypeptide(L)'
;IWSAVAIGNGPAVSRYDEWTYIDYSRKVADGHVPVRGEKLATASLEDWSCRGMEGRIRGVAPPPCKAAEAGRNPAKWPLKGENYNGFHPPLYFAAAGYGGKAVAAVAGTGFVTGARWISALFVAGGVAALFLAIRAWKASRVAAFGGALLGLATPAVAASAAIVHNDAVTLLAGAAAVWAGARIFVHHRLGWGAPAALTAAIACTRVMSLAAMVTVTIVVALAALAPERFGLCREGCVRRQVRRRLVRVVLANALATAGPYLAWTAWQNARTPAGYIPAISGLSTASVDENGLRYVLPSILDAYGLTDPRTDFYFQPGIKSGTTFLWADLLYVFYSLLPVVALIGLWHSRQRRAVALATGGGPAVAAGIVQARELATSASYFRTVSGRYAVSIAALYCAAASLIADRPRWRWGLVGFAVAGYLLLMLGVVGASSLEEVNEDLRR
;
A
#
# COMPACT_ATOMS: atom_id res chain seq x y z
N ILE A 1 -17.08 3.17 9.10
CA ILE A 1 -17.35 4.35 9.97
C ILE A 1 -16.15 5.29 9.93
N TRP A 2 -14.92 4.85 10.27
CA TRP A 2 -13.73 5.71 10.28
C TRP A 2 -13.56 6.51 8.98
N SER A 3 -13.58 5.83 7.82
CA SER A 3 -13.44 6.49 6.52
C SER A 3 -14.54 7.50 6.24
N ALA A 4 -15.78 7.22 6.68
CA ALA A 4 -16.89 8.16 6.50
C ALA A 4 -16.65 9.47 7.25
N VAL A 5 -16.20 9.37 8.52
CA VAL A 5 -15.88 10.54 9.35
C VAL A 5 -14.67 11.28 8.78
N ALA A 6 -13.59 10.56 8.41
CA ALA A 6 -12.39 11.17 7.85
C ALA A 6 -12.64 11.88 6.50
N ILE A 7 -13.45 11.29 5.61
CA ILE A 7 -13.84 11.93 4.34
C ILE A 7 -14.71 13.17 4.58
N GLY A 8 -15.62 13.11 5.57
CA GLY A 8 -16.48 14.23 5.94
C GLY A 8 -15.73 15.41 6.55
N ASN A 9 -14.77 15.12 7.45
CA ASN A 9 -13.98 16.13 8.15
C ASN A 9 -12.81 16.67 7.32
N GLY A 10 -12.35 15.95 6.30
CA GLY A 10 -11.17 16.28 5.53
C GLY A 10 -11.46 16.65 4.07
N PRO A 11 -12.14 17.76 3.76
CA PRO A 11 -12.38 18.16 2.38
C PRO A 11 -11.10 18.56 1.64
N ALA A 12 -10.06 19.01 2.34
CA ALA A 12 -8.76 19.37 1.77
C ALA A 12 -8.09 18.20 1.05
N VAL A 13 -7.25 18.51 0.06
CA VAL A 13 -6.45 17.54 -0.68
C VAL A 13 -5.23 17.17 0.14
N SER A 14 -4.97 15.88 0.28
CA SER A 14 -3.78 15.39 0.99
C SER A 14 -2.50 15.77 0.24
N ARG A 15 -1.46 16.16 0.98
CA ARG A 15 -0.13 16.44 0.42
C ARG A 15 0.61 15.19 -0.09
N TYR A 16 0.08 14.00 0.17
CA TYR A 16 0.64 12.72 -0.30
C TYR A 16 0.04 12.32 -1.65
N ASP A 17 0.49 13.00 -2.69
CA ASP A 17 0.25 12.68 -4.09
C ASP A 17 -1.24 12.77 -4.51
N GLU A 18 -2.20 13.03 -3.59
CA GLU A 18 -3.63 12.92 -3.86
C GLU A 18 -4.07 13.81 -5.03
N TRP A 19 -3.51 15.01 -5.20
CA TRP A 19 -3.85 15.90 -6.32
C TRP A 19 -3.52 15.30 -7.69
N THR A 20 -2.41 14.57 -7.78
CA THR A 20 -2.02 13.88 -9.03
C THR A 20 -2.90 12.67 -9.28
N TYR A 21 -3.36 11.99 -8.23
CA TYR A 21 -4.23 10.82 -8.33
C TYR A 21 -5.67 11.20 -8.64
N ILE A 22 -6.16 12.34 -8.13
CA ILE A 22 -7.44 12.95 -8.54
C ILE A 22 -7.41 13.22 -10.04
N ASP A 23 -6.36 13.89 -10.53
CA ASP A 23 -6.17 14.21 -11.94
C ASP A 23 -6.12 12.95 -12.81
N TYR A 24 -5.31 11.98 -12.42
CA TYR A 24 -5.21 10.72 -13.13
C TYR A 24 -6.56 10.01 -13.22
N SER A 25 -7.25 9.86 -12.08
CA SER A 25 -8.56 9.21 -12.04
C SER A 25 -9.59 9.93 -12.92
N ARG A 26 -9.59 11.27 -12.92
CA ARG A 26 -10.48 12.08 -13.75
C ARG A 26 -10.18 11.86 -15.24
N LYS A 27 -8.91 11.98 -15.64
CA LYS A 27 -8.49 11.79 -17.03
C LYS A 27 -8.85 10.41 -17.55
N VAL A 28 -8.61 9.34 -16.75
CA VAL A 28 -8.99 7.98 -17.16
C VAL A 28 -10.50 7.85 -17.33
N ALA A 29 -11.30 8.45 -16.44
CA ALA A 29 -12.75 8.46 -16.57
C ALA A 29 -13.26 9.32 -17.74
N ASP A 30 -12.41 10.18 -18.30
CA ASP A 30 -12.66 10.94 -19.53
C ASP A 30 -12.05 10.24 -20.78
N GLY A 31 -11.57 9.01 -20.63
CA GLY A 31 -11.01 8.21 -21.73
C GLY A 31 -9.54 8.49 -22.05
N HIS A 32 -8.84 9.27 -21.22
CA HIS A 32 -7.44 9.62 -21.44
C HIS A 32 -6.53 9.05 -20.34
N VAL A 33 -5.57 8.23 -20.74
CA VAL A 33 -4.54 7.71 -19.82
C VAL A 33 -3.31 8.61 -19.88
N PRO A 34 -2.97 9.33 -18.79
CA PRO A 34 -1.87 10.30 -18.80
C PRO A 34 -0.51 9.65 -19.04
N VAL A 35 0.40 10.43 -19.61
CA VAL A 35 1.80 10.07 -19.81
C VAL A 35 2.68 10.83 -18.83
N ARG A 36 3.92 10.35 -18.66
CA ARG A 36 4.92 11.03 -17.84
C ARG A 36 5.17 12.45 -18.37
N GLY A 37 5.23 13.42 -17.46
CA GLY A 37 5.45 14.84 -17.80
C GLY A 37 4.20 15.61 -18.16
N GLU A 38 3.06 14.96 -18.27
CA GLU A 38 1.79 15.62 -18.55
C GLU A 38 1.36 16.53 -17.41
N LYS A 39 0.75 17.66 -17.75
CA LYS A 39 0.24 18.63 -16.76
C LYS A 39 -1.10 18.19 -16.20
N LEU A 40 -1.38 18.67 -14.97
CA LEU A 40 -2.69 18.55 -14.35
C LEU A 40 -3.74 19.28 -15.19
N ALA A 41 -4.91 18.69 -15.31
CA ALA A 41 -6.05 19.32 -15.98
C ALA A 41 -6.59 20.48 -15.15
N THR A 42 -7.18 21.49 -15.80
CA THR A 42 -7.74 22.69 -15.15
C THR A 42 -8.71 22.33 -14.03
N ALA A 43 -9.63 21.39 -14.25
CA ALA A 43 -10.59 20.95 -13.24
C ALA A 43 -9.92 20.32 -12.00
N SER A 44 -8.76 19.66 -12.17
CA SER A 44 -7.99 19.10 -11.05
C SER A 44 -7.22 20.17 -10.29
N LEU A 45 -6.74 21.19 -10.98
CA LEU A 45 -6.13 22.38 -10.38
C LEU A 45 -7.16 23.18 -9.57
N GLU A 46 -8.37 23.35 -10.11
CA GLU A 46 -9.49 24.01 -9.40
C GLU A 46 -9.89 23.25 -8.14
N ASP A 47 -10.07 21.93 -8.22
CA ASP A 47 -10.33 21.09 -7.04
C ASP A 47 -9.24 21.26 -5.98
N TRP A 48 -7.97 21.23 -6.40
CA TRP A 48 -6.85 21.40 -5.48
C TRP A 48 -6.85 22.78 -4.80
N SER A 49 -7.05 23.82 -5.58
CA SER A 49 -7.10 25.21 -5.09
C SER A 49 -8.27 25.46 -4.15
N CYS A 50 -9.49 25.02 -4.54
CA CYS A 50 -10.71 25.33 -3.81
C CYS A 50 -10.93 24.45 -2.58
N ARG A 51 -10.40 23.23 -2.58
CA ARG A 51 -10.39 22.36 -1.38
C ARG A 51 -9.28 22.72 -0.40
N GLY A 52 -8.21 23.37 -0.90
CA GLY A 52 -6.99 23.62 -0.14
C GLY A 52 -6.14 22.37 0.07
N MET A 53 -5.00 22.56 0.67
CA MET A 53 -4.05 21.50 1.05
C MET A 53 -3.30 21.94 2.29
N GLU A 54 -3.05 21.02 3.21
CA GLU A 54 -2.16 21.29 4.35
C GLU A 54 -0.70 21.44 3.88
N GLY A 55 -0.07 22.54 4.29
CA GLY A 55 1.34 22.78 4.07
C GLY A 55 1.70 23.22 2.63
N ARG A 56 2.99 23.13 2.33
CA ARG A 56 3.59 23.53 1.05
C ARG A 56 4.36 22.38 0.44
N ILE A 57 4.39 22.28 -0.87
CA ILE A 57 5.23 21.34 -1.60
C ILE A 57 6.43 22.12 -2.13
N ARG A 58 7.63 21.77 -1.67
CA ARG A 58 8.88 22.50 -1.99
C ARG A 58 8.74 24.02 -1.78
N GLY A 59 8.08 24.44 -0.70
CA GLY A 59 7.86 25.85 -0.38
C GLY A 59 6.78 26.56 -1.18
N VAL A 60 6.12 25.88 -2.13
CA VAL A 60 5.06 26.42 -2.98
C VAL A 60 3.71 25.93 -2.50
N ALA A 61 2.76 26.84 -2.26
CA ALA A 61 1.36 26.53 -2.03
C ALA A 61 0.58 26.59 -3.34
N PRO A 62 -0.55 25.87 -3.48
CA PRO A 62 -1.46 26.09 -4.60
C PRO A 62 -2.02 27.51 -4.57
N PRO A 63 -2.28 28.13 -5.74
CA PRO A 63 -2.93 29.44 -5.81
C PRO A 63 -4.31 29.41 -5.15
N PRO A 64 -4.81 30.55 -4.62
CA PRO A 64 -6.13 30.61 -3.99
C PRO A 64 -7.27 30.36 -5.00
N CYS A 65 -8.37 29.76 -4.53
CA CYS A 65 -9.53 29.36 -5.36
C CYS A 65 -10.10 30.47 -6.24
N LYS A 66 -10.14 31.71 -5.74
CA LYS A 66 -10.70 32.86 -6.45
C LYS A 66 -9.80 33.44 -7.55
N ALA A 67 -8.57 32.97 -7.66
CA ALA A 67 -7.64 33.42 -8.70
C ALA A 67 -7.88 32.63 -9.99
N ALA A 68 -8.99 32.91 -10.71
CA ALA A 68 -9.39 32.22 -11.94
C ALA A 68 -8.28 32.15 -13.01
N GLU A 69 -7.37 33.15 -13.05
CA GLU A 69 -6.22 33.17 -13.94
C GLU A 69 -5.07 32.23 -13.48
N ALA A 70 -4.98 31.92 -12.19
CA ALA A 70 -3.92 31.09 -11.65
C ALA A 70 -4.04 29.63 -12.12
N GLY A 71 -5.23 29.14 -12.37
CA GLY A 71 -5.48 27.78 -12.89
C GLY A 71 -4.91 27.54 -14.29
N ARG A 72 -4.66 28.60 -15.05
CA ARG A 72 -4.16 28.52 -16.43
C ARG A 72 -2.65 28.53 -16.57
N ASN A 73 -1.90 28.93 -15.52
CA ASN A 73 -0.43 28.96 -15.55
C ASN A 73 0.19 27.88 -14.66
N PRO A 74 0.55 26.70 -15.21
CA PRO A 74 1.14 25.63 -14.44
C PRO A 74 2.43 26.03 -13.67
N ALA A 75 3.15 27.04 -14.12
CA ALA A 75 4.39 27.49 -13.47
C ALA A 75 4.17 28.02 -12.04
N LYS A 76 2.96 28.50 -11.72
CA LYS A 76 2.57 29.00 -10.40
C LYS A 76 2.18 27.88 -9.41
N TRP A 77 2.08 26.66 -9.89
CA TRP A 77 1.68 25.51 -9.08
C TRP A 77 2.89 24.72 -8.54
N PRO A 78 2.76 24.05 -7.39
CA PRO A 78 3.77 23.13 -6.93
C PRO A 78 4.18 22.15 -8.02
N LEU A 79 5.48 21.88 -8.14
CA LEU A 79 6.05 21.00 -9.18
C LEU A 79 5.64 21.43 -10.60
N LYS A 80 5.40 22.71 -10.83
CA LYS A 80 4.98 23.30 -12.11
C LYS A 80 3.69 22.65 -12.68
N GLY A 81 2.79 22.23 -11.79
CA GLY A 81 1.54 21.57 -12.15
C GLY A 81 1.70 20.25 -12.91
N GLU A 82 2.78 19.53 -12.70
CA GLU A 82 3.03 18.26 -13.35
C GLU A 82 2.32 17.09 -12.64
N ASN A 83 1.69 16.21 -13.41
CA ASN A 83 1.27 14.90 -12.92
C ASN A 83 2.43 13.90 -13.00
N TYR A 84 3.34 13.96 -12.02
CA TYR A 84 4.50 13.06 -11.98
C TYR A 84 4.13 11.60 -11.67
N ASN A 85 2.88 11.31 -11.28
CA ASN A 85 2.39 9.96 -11.02
C ASN A 85 1.80 9.26 -12.26
N GLY A 86 1.91 9.86 -13.46
CA GLY A 86 1.50 9.25 -14.72
C GLY A 86 2.19 7.89 -15.03
N PHE A 87 3.25 7.55 -14.32
CA PHE A 87 3.95 6.27 -14.47
C PHE A 87 3.22 5.07 -13.84
N HIS A 88 2.22 5.28 -13.00
CA HIS A 88 1.46 4.18 -12.40
C HIS A 88 0.54 3.48 -13.39
N PRO A 89 0.34 2.15 -13.29
CA PRO A 89 -0.66 1.45 -14.08
C PRO A 89 -2.10 1.94 -13.79
N PRO A 90 -3.01 1.91 -14.80
CA PRO A 90 -4.27 2.67 -14.74
C PRO A 90 -5.41 2.00 -13.97
N LEU A 91 -5.33 0.72 -13.59
CA LEU A 91 -6.49 -0.04 -13.13
C LEU A 91 -7.15 0.55 -11.86
N TYR A 92 -6.35 0.98 -10.87
CA TYR A 92 -6.89 1.68 -9.70
C TYR A 92 -7.57 3.00 -10.10
N PHE A 93 -6.91 3.79 -10.97
CA PHE A 93 -7.41 5.10 -11.38
C PHE A 93 -8.67 4.99 -12.23
N ALA A 94 -8.81 3.92 -13.02
CA ALA A 94 -10.06 3.61 -13.71
C ALA A 94 -11.19 3.33 -12.70
N ALA A 95 -10.94 2.48 -11.71
CA ALA A 95 -11.92 2.20 -10.67
C ALA A 95 -12.30 3.46 -9.88
N ALA A 96 -11.31 4.25 -9.43
CA ALA A 96 -11.52 5.50 -8.69
C ALA A 96 -12.22 6.57 -9.57
N GLY A 97 -11.86 6.64 -10.84
CA GLY A 97 -12.43 7.62 -11.78
C GLY A 97 -13.88 7.32 -12.15
N TYR A 98 -14.17 6.16 -12.75
CA TYR A 98 -15.53 5.78 -13.12
C TYR A 98 -16.42 5.58 -11.90
N GLY A 99 -15.92 4.88 -10.87
CA GLY A 99 -16.65 4.68 -9.62
C GLY A 99 -16.89 6.01 -8.88
N GLY A 100 -15.90 6.90 -8.87
CA GLY A 100 -16.01 8.24 -8.28
C GLY A 100 -17.08 9.08 -8.96
N LYS A 101 -17.18 9.09 -10.30
CA LYS A 101 -18.25 9.72 -11.05
C LYS A 101 -19.63 9.14 -10.70
N ALA A 102 -19.72 7.79 -10.63
CA ALA A 102 -20.98 7.12 -10.30
C ALA A 102 -21.45 7.45 -8.88
N VAL A 103 -20.55 7.38 -7.87
CA VAL A 103 -20.87 7.74 -6.48
C VAL A 103 -21.25 9.21 -6.37
N ALA A 104 -20.51 10.10 -7.03
CA ALA A 104 -20.82 11.53 -7.03
C ALA A 104 -22.22 11.82 -7.59
N ALA A 105 -22.60 11.17 -8.69
CA ALA A 105 -23.92 11.33 -9.31
C ALA A 105 -25.04 10.80 -8.42
N VAL A 106 -24.87 9.63 -7.79
CA VAL A 106 -25.91 9.01 -6.94
C VAL A 106 -26.06 9.73 -5.59
N ALA A 107 -24.93 10.13 -4.97
CA ALA A 107 -24.92 10.74 -3.65
C ALA A 107 -25.02 12.28 -3.68
N GLY A 108 -25.05 12.92 -4.85
CA GLY A 108 -25.07 14.38 -4.98
C GLY A 108 -23.81 15.06 -4.45
N THR A 109 -22.65 14.38 -4.49
CA THR A 109 -21.37 14.86 -3.95
C THR A 109 -20.40 15.24 -5.07
N GLY A 110 -19.28 15.90 -4.74
CA GLY A 110 -18.24 16.19 -5.72
C GLY A 110 -17.43 14.93 -6.10
N PHE A 111 -16.80 14.95 -7.29
CA PHE A 111 -15.99 13.87 -7.84
C PHE A 111 -14.93 13.33 -6.85
N VAL A 112 -14.20 14.23 -6.19
CA VAL A 112 -13.12 13.84 -5.24
C VAL A 112 -13.67 13.03 -4.08
N THR A 113 -14.82 13.46 -3.51
CA THR A 113 -15.51 12.73 -2.45
C THR A 113 -15.97 11.36 -2.93
N GLY A 114 -16.55 11.27 -4.13
CA GLY A 114 -16.91 10.00 -4.74
C GLY A 114 -15.71 9.05 -4.94
N ALA A 115 -14.59 9.58 -5.43
CA ALA A 115 -13.37 8.80 -5.65
C ALA A 115 -12.73 8.32 -4.33
N ARG A 116 -12.79 9.12 -3.25
CA ARG A 116 -12.38 8.70 -1.89
C ARG A 116 -13.22 7.54 -1.37
N TRP A 117 -14.51 7.51 -1.64
CA TRP A 117 -15.36 6.37 -1.29
C TRP A 117 -14.95 5.08 -2.00
N ILE A 118 -14.45 5.15 -3.23
CA ILE A 118 -13.88 3.99 -3.92
C ILE A 118 -12.63 3.47 -3.20
N SER A 119 -11.75 4.37 -2.74
CA SER A 119 -10.60 3.96 -1.89
C SER A 119 -11.07 3.27 -0.59
N ALA A 120 -12.10 3.82 0.07
CA ALA A 120 -12.69 3.20 1.26
C ALA A 120 -13.24 1.80 0.99
N LEU A 121 -13.89 1.58 -0.17
CA LEU A 121 -14.38 0.26 -0.59
C LEU A 121 -13.24 -0.73 -0.84
N PHE A 122 -12.13 -0.31 -1.46
CA PHE A 122 -10.96 -1.18 -1.61
C PHE A 122 -10.39 -1.62 -0.26
N VAL A 123 -10.27 -0.71 0.71
CA VAL A 123 -9.79 -1.05 2.05
C VAL A 123 -10.78 -1.97 2.77
N ALA A 124 -12.09 -1.70 2.70
CA ALA A 124 -13.11 -2.57 3.29
C ALA A 124 -13.06 -3.98 2.69
N GLY A 125 -12.95 -4.08 1.35
CA GLY A 125 -12.73 -5.35 0.66
C GLY A 125 -11.44 -6.05 1.10
N GLY A 126 -10.36 -5.27 1.31
CA GLY A 126 -9.10 -5.76 1.84
C GLY A 126 -9.21 -6.37 3.24
N VAL A 127 -9.96 -5.73 4.14
CA VAL A 127 -10.22 -6.23 5.50
C VAL A 127 -11.01 -7.54 5.46
N ALA A 128 -12.08 -7.59 4.66
CA ALA A 128 -12.89 -8.81 4.47
C ALA A 128 -12.06 -9.95 3.85
N ALA A 129 -11.28 -9.65 2.81
CA ALA A 129 -10.39 -10.60 2.17
C ALA A 129 -9.31 -11.12 3.14
N LEU A 130 -8.75 -10.24 3.98
CA LEU A 130 -7.75 -10.62 4.98
C LEU A 130 -8.34 -11.55 6.04
N PHE A 131 -9.55 -11.25 6.53
CA PHE A 131 -10.27 -12.17 7.43
C PHE A 131 -10.41 -13.57 6.81
N LEU A 132 -10.88 -13.66 5.57
CA LEU A 132 -11.05 -14.93 4.86
C LEU A 132 -9.72 -15.63 4.60
N ALA A 133 -8.68 -14.88 4.24
CA ALA A 133 -7.34 -15.40 4.00
C ALA A 133 -6.71 -16.00 5.27
N ILE A 134 -6.86 -15.33 6.42
CA ILE A 134 -6.41 -15.84 7.72
C ILE A 134 -7.21 -17.09 8.11
N ARG A 135 -8.53 -17.11 7.86
CA ARG A 135 -9.36 -18.30 8.05
C ARG A 135 -8.90 -19.49 7.19
N ALA A 136 -8.41 -19.23 5.97
CA ALA A 136 -7.87 -20.29 5.11
C ALA A 136 -6.60 -20.94 5.71
N TRP A 137 -5.87 -20.27 6.61
CA TRP A 137 -4.80 -20.85 7.43
C TRP A 137 -5.30 -21.63 8.65
N LYS A 138 -6.61 -21.87 8.75
CA LYS A 138 -7.28 -22.58 9.86
C LYS A 138 -7.21 -21.85 11.22
N ALA A 139 -6.97 -20.54 11.23
CA ALA A 139 -7.11 -19.76 12.45
C ALA A 139 -8.58 -19.70 12.91
N SER A 140 -8.85 -19.55 14.19
CA SER A 140 -10.21 -19.37 14.72
C SER A 140 -10.85 -18.08 14.19
N ARG A 141 -12.19 -17.98 14.24
CA ARG A 141 -12.89 -16.74 13.80
C ARG A 141 -12.45 -15.53 14.59
N VAL A 142 -12.23 -15.69 15.91
CA VAL A 142 -11.82 -14.61 16.81
C VAL A 142 -10.42 -14.12 16.46
N ALA A 143 -9.44 -15.02 16.28
CA ALA A 143 -8.09 -14.64 15.90
C ALA A 143 -8.05 -13.98 14.51
N ALA A 144 -8.80 -14.52 13.53
CA ALA A 144 -8.90 -13.94 12.20
C ALA A 144 -9.55 -12.55 12.19
N PHE A 145 -10.57 -12.34 13.03
CA PHE A 145 -11.19 -11.03 13.23
C PHE A 145 -10.18 -10.03 13.83
N GLY A 146 -9.46 -10.44 14.89
CA GLY A 146 -8.43 -9.59 15.50
C GLY A 146 -7.35 -9.17 14.50
N GLY A 147 -6.86 -10.11 13.67
CA GLY A 147 -5.87 -9.80 12.64
C GLY A 147 -6.42 -8.90 11.52
N ALA A 148 -7.65 -9.12 11.07
CA ALA A 148 -8.27 -8.27 10.05
C ALA A 148 -8.51 -6.84 10.58
N LEU A 149 -8.96 -6.73 11.83
CA LEU A 149 -9.14 -5.43 12.50
C LEU A 149 -7.80 -4.73 12.75
N LEU A 150 -6.72 -5.46 13.09
CA LEU A 150 -5.37 -4.92 13.20
C LEU A 150 -4.88 -4.36 11.85
N GLY A 151 -5.19 -5.07 10.74
CA GLY A 151 -4.92 -4.59 9.39
C GLY A 151 -5.63 -3.26 9.10
N LEU A 152 -6.91 -3.12 9.48
CA LEU A 152 -7.66 -1.87 9.38
C LEU A 152 -7.09 -0.78 10.30
N ALA A 153 -6.69 -1.15 11.52
CA ALA A 153 -6.10 -0.24 12.48
C ALA A 153 -4.65 0.16 12.15
N THR A 154 -4.05 -0.38 11.09
CA THR A 154 -2.75 0.09 10.59
C THR A 154 -2.90 1.50 10.01
N PRO A 155 -2.23 2.54 10.57
CA PRO A 155 -2.48 3.94 10.21
C PRO A 155 -2.38 4.21 8.70
N ALA A 156 -1.36 3.67 8.02
CA ALA A 156 -1.20 3.83 6.58
C ALA A 156 -2.37 3.22 5.77
N VAL A 157 -2.93 2.10 6.23
CA VAL A 157 -4.12 1.48 5.62
C VAL A 157 -5.35 2.35 5.87
N ALA A 158 -5.57 2.79 7.11
CA ALA A 158 -6.68 3.65 7.45
C ALA A 158 -6.62 4.97 6.67
N ALA A 159 -5.48 5.65 6.64
CA ALA A 159 -5.28 6.89 5.92
C ALA A 159 -5.59 6.74 4.41
N SER A 160 -5.15 5.65 3.78
CA SER A 160 -5.42 5.39 2.36
C SER A 160 -6.91 5.17 2.04
N ALA A 161 -7.74 4.85 3.05
CA ALA A 161 -9.19 4.73 2.89
C ALA A 161 -9.93 6.09 2.86
N ALA A 162 -9.26 7.19 3.20
CA ALA A 162 -9.87 8.52 3.28
C ALA A 162 -9.46 9.46 2.14
N ILE A 163 -8.54 9.06 1.30
CA ILE A 163 -7.99 9.86 0.20
C ILE A 163 -8.03 9.09 -1.13
N VAL A 164 -7.93 9.80 -2.23
CA VAL A 164 -7.76 9.17 -3.56
C VAL A 164 -6.31 8.72 -3.68
N HIS A 165 -6.03 7.46 -3.37
CA HIS A 165 -4.67 6.94 -3.36
C HIS A 165 -4.63 5.45 -3.70
N ASN A 166 -3.71 5.05 -4.58
CA ASN A 166 -3.56 3.64 -4.97
C ASN A 166 -3.01 2.73 -3.85
N ASP A 167 -2.60 3.30 -2.71
CA ASP A 167 -2.32 2.53 -1.49
C ASP A 167 -3.57 1.83 -0.93
N ALA A 168 -4.77 2.29 -1.26
CA ALA A 168 -6.03 1.68 -0.83
C ALA A 168 -6.16 0.20 -1.25
N VAL A 169 -5.51 -0.22 -2.34
CA VAL A 169 -5.51 -1.64 -2.78
C VAL A 169 -4.48 -2.50 -2.03
N THR A 170 -3.60 -1.92 -1.24
CA THR A 170 -2.43 -2.59 -0.66
C THR A 170 -2.81 -3.71 0.32
N LEU A 171 -3.81 -3.47 1.18
CA LEU A 171 -4.30 -4.49 2.11
C LEU A 171 -4.95 -5.66 1.37
N LEU A 172 -5.72 -5.38 0.32
CA LEU A 172 -6.34 -6.40 -0.53
C LEU A 172 -5.27 -7.24 -1.25
N ALA A 173 -4.22 -6.60 -1.76
CA ALA A 173 -3.10 -7.27 -2.39
C ALA A 173 -2.34 -8.18 -1.40
N GLY A 174 -2.10 -7.68 -0.18
CA GLY A 174 -1.49 -8.47 0.88
C GLY A 174 -2.38 -9.65 1.31
N ALA A 175 -3.70 -9.46 1.41
CA ALA A 175 -4.66 -10.51 1.70
C ALA A 175 -4.65 -11.61 0.61
N ALA A 176 -4.54 -11.21 -0.67
CA ALA A 176 -4.39 -12.17 -1.78
C ALA A 176 -3.11 -13.01 -1.64
N ALA A 177 -1.99 -12.41 -1.19
CA ALA A 177 -0.75 -13.14 -0.92
C ALA A 177 -0.90 -14.12 0.24
N VAL A 178 -1.54 -13.71 1.35
CA VAL A 178 -1.87 -14.59 2.49
C VAL A 178 -2.73 -15.77 2.03
N TRP A 179 -3.75 -15.51 1.21
CA TRP A 179 -4.62 -16.55 0.66
C TRP A 179 -3.87 -17.50 -0.28
N ALA A 180 -3.00 -16.98 -1.17
CA ALA A 180 -2.19 -17.78 -2.06
C ALA A 180 -1.25 -18.73 -1.27
N GLY A 181 -0.66 -18.23 -0.18
CA GLY A 181 0.10 -19.05 0.76
C GLY A 181 -0.74 -20.17 1.37
N ALA A 182 -1.94 -19.86 1.90
CA ALA A 182 -2.84 -20.86 2.49
C ALA A 182 -3.24 -21.93 1.46
N ARG A 183 -3.56 -21.50 0.23
CA ARG A 183 -3.91 -22.40 -0.88
C ARG A 183 -2.83 -23.45 -1.13
N ILE A 184 -1.56 -23.03 -1.10
CA ILE A 184 -0.40 -23.91 -1.36
C ILE A 184 -0.05 -24.74 -0.12
N PHE A 185 0.19 -24.11 1.02
CA PHE A 185 0.79 -24.77 2.20
C PHE A 185 -0.21 -25.51 3.08
N VAL A 186 -1.48 -25.08 3.11
CA VAL A 186 -2.52 -25.69 3.93
C VAL A 186 -3.44 -26.60 3.11
N HIS A 187 -3.87 -26.11 1.93
CA HIS A 187 -4.83 -26.83 1.10
C HIS A 187 -4.18 -27.68 0.00
N HIS A 188 -2.84 -27.67 -0.11
CA HIS A 188 -2.05 -28.43 -1.09
C HIS A 188 -2.51 -28.23 -2.55
N ARG A 189 -3.14 -27.07 -2.85
CA ARG A 189 -3.61 -26.72 -4.19
C ARG A 189 -2.49 -26.02 -4.96
N LEU A 190 -1.68 -26.80 -5.70
CA LEU A 190 -0.49 -26.34 -6.43
C LEU A 190 -0.81 -25.82 -7.85
N GLY A 191 -2.03 -25.40 -8.11
CA GLY A 191 -2.41 -24.77 -9.38
C GLY A 191 -1.93 -23.31 -9.44
N TRP A 192 -1.29 -22.94 -10.54
CA TRP A 192 -0.66 -21.63 -10.73
C TRP A 192 -1.62 -20.52 -11.19
N GLY A 193 -2.74 -20.87 -11.86
CA GLY A 193 -3.60 -19.89 -12.56
C GLY A 193 -4.16 -18.79 -11.65
N ALA A 194 -4.81 -19.14 -10.53
CA ALA A 194 -5.42 -18.16 -9.64
C ALA A 194 -4.38 -17.24 -8.95
N PRO A 195 -3.24 -17.75 -8.37
CA PRO A 195 -2.20 -16.86 -7.86
C PRO A 195 -1.63 -15.92 -8.92
N ALA A 196 -1.36 -16.42 -10.14
CA ALA A 196 -0.83 -15.60 -11.22
C ALA A 196 -1.83 -14.53 -11.69
N ALA A 197 -3.12 -14.87 -11.82
CA ALA A 197 -4.15 -13.90 -12.19
C ALA A 197 -4.26 -12.76 -11.15
N LEU A 198 -4.25 -13.09 -9.85
CA LEU A 198 -4.24 -12.08 -8.78
C LEU A 198 -2.97 -11.24 -8.82
N THR A 199 -1.80 -11.85 -9.05
CA THR A 199 -0.54 -11.14 -9.19
C THR A 199 -0.57 -10.14 -10.34
N ALA A 200 -1.06 -10.56 -11.52
CA ALA A 200 -1.20 -9.67 -12.68
C ALA A 200 -2.18 -8.52 -12.42
N ALA A 201 -3.33 -8.80 -11.79
CA ALA A 201 -4.29 -7.75 -11.42
C ALA A 201 -3.67 -6.72 -10.46
N ILE A 202 -2.91 -7.17 -9.44
CA ILE A 202 -2.21 -6.27 -8.51
C ILE A 202 -1.15 -5.46 -9.25
N ALA A 203 -0.39 -6.08 -10.17
CA ALA A 203 0.61 -5.39 -10.98
C ALA A 203 0.02 -4.26 -11.82
N CYS A 204 -1.23 -4.43 -12.30
CA CYS A 204 -1.97 -3.41 -13.04
C CYS A 204 -2.56 -2.30 -12.17
N THR A 205 -2.53 -2.43 -10.82
CA THR A 205 -2.97 -1.36 -9.90
C THR A 205 -1.80 -0.59 -9.33
N ARG A 206 -0.87 -1.30 -8.69
CA ARG A 206 0.29 -0.71 -8.02
C ARG A 206 1.42 -1.72 -7.86
N VAL A 207 2.57 -1.42 -8.42
CA VAL A 207 3.75 -2.32 -8.38
C VAL A 207 4.23 -2.57 -6.95
N MET A 208 4.23 -1.57 -6.07
CA MET A 208 4.66 -1.73 -4.68
C MET A 208 3.77 -2.65 -3.86
N SER A 209 2.49 -2.78 -4.23
CA SER A 209 1.56 -3.73 -3.58
C SER A 209 1.90 -5.20 -3.86
N LEU A 210 2.78 -5.48 -4.84
CA LEU A 210 3.28 -6.82 -5.14
C LEU A 210 4.24 -7.37 -4.08
N ALA A 211 4.81 -6.54 -3.19
CA ALA A 211 5.84 -6.98 -2.24
C ALA A 211 5.44 -8.22 -1.44
N ALA A 212 4.20 -8.28 -0.95
CA ALA A 212 3.69 -9.45 -0.23
C ALA A 212 3.62 -10.70 -1.13
N MET A 213 3.15 -10.55 -2.38
CA MET A 213 3.05 -11.67 -3.32
C MET A 213 4.42 -12.16 -3.78
N VAL A 214 5.35 -11.25 -4.03
CA VAL A 214 6.76 -11.59 -4.35
C VAL A 214 7.38 -12.35 -3.17
N THR A 215 7.17 -11.89 -1.94
CA THR A 215 7.64 -12.56 -0.73
C THR A 215 7.10 -13.99 -0.63
N VAL A 216 5.79 -14.17 -0.81
CA VAL A 216 5.17 -15.52 -0.80
C VAL A 216 5.73 -16.37 -1.95
N THR A 217 5.96 -15.79 -3.12
CA THR A 217 6.55 -16.50 -4.26
C THR A 217 7.98 -16.96 -3.97
N ILE A 218 8.79 -16.15 -3.28
CA ILE A 218 10.12 -16.55 -2.80
C ILE A 218 10.03 -17.72 -1.81
N VAL A 219 9.09 -17.67 -0.86
CA VAL A 219 8.86 -18.78 0.09
C VAL A 219 8.41 -20.05 -0.65
N VAL A 220 7.59 -19.94 -1.70
CA VAL A 220 7.22 -21.09 -2.57
C VAL A 220 8.45 -21.62 -3.32
N ALA A 221 9.36 -20.76 -3.78
CA ALA A 221 10.61 -21.18 -4.40
C ALA A 221 11.49 -21.95 -3.40
N LEU A 222 11.64 -21.47 -2.16
CA LEU A 222 12.32 -22.19 -1.09
C LEU A 222 11.66 -23.55 -0.79
N ALA A 223 10.33 -23.60 -0.80
CA ALA A 223 9.59 -24.84 -0.62
C ALA A 223 9.77 -25.82 -1.81
N ALA A 224 10.04 -25.33 -3.02
CA ALA A 224 10.37 -26.19 -4.16
C ALA A 224 11.73 -26.88 -4.01
N LEU A 225 12.66 -26.29 -3.24
CA LEU A 225 13.95 -26.92 -2.93
C LEU A 225 13.81 -28.05 -1.89
N ALA A 226 12.94 -27.90 -0.90
CA ALA A 226 12.74 -28.83 0.20
C ALA A 226 11.26 -28.95 0.61
N PRO A 227 10.39 -29.55 -0.26
CA PRO A 227 8.93 -29.56 -0.04
C PRO A 227 8.51 -30.30 1.25
N GLU A 228 9.29 -31.29 1.71
CA GLU A 228 9.07 -32.01 2.96
C GLU A 228 9.19 -31.10 4.19
N ARG A 229 10.08 -30.10 4.16
CA ARG A 229 10.24 -29.13 5.26
C ARG A 229 9.01 -28.24 5.44
N PHE A 230 8.18 -28.11 4.41
CA PHE A 230 6.93 -27.33 4.42
C PHE A 230 5.68 -28.21 4.48
N GLY A 231 5.84 -29.52 4.64
CA GLY A 231 4.73 -30.48 4.73
C GLY A 231 4.01 -30.73 3.40
N LEU A 232 4.58 -30.33 2.26
CA LEU A 232 4.02 -30.49 0.93
C LEU A 232 4.27 -31.87 0.32
N CYS A 233 5.19 -32.63 0.87
CA CYS A 233 5.50 -33.99 0.48
C CYS A 233 5.51 -34.87 1.73
N ARG A 234 4.62 -35.87 1.76
CA ARG A 234 4.55 -36.90 2.81
C ARG A 234 5.09 -38.22 2.26
N GLU A 235 5.15 -39.24 3.08
CA GLU A 235 5.54 -40.60 2.69
C GLU A 235 4.72 -41.05 1.48
N GLY A 236 5.39 -41.61 0.46
CA GLY A 236 4.77 -42.01 -0.81
C GLY A 236 4.57 -40.90 -1.85
N CYS A 237 4.87 -39.65 -1.53
CA CYS A 237 4.74 -38.59 -2.55
C CYS A 237 5.90 -38.60 -3.56
N VAL A 238 5.62 -38.27 -4.81
CA VAL A 238 6.63 -38.10 -5.86
C VAL A 238 7.20 -36.66 -5.74
N ARG A 239 8.30 -36.50 -4.97
CA ARG A 239 8.98 -35.20 -4.73
C ARG A 239 9.20 -34.40 -6.03
N ARG A 240 9.63 -35.07 -7.11
CA ARG A 240 9.87 -34.44 -8.42
C ARG A 240 8.59 -33.78 -8.98
N GLN A 241 7.43 -34.43 -8.81
CA GLN A 241 6.15 -33.89 -9.28
C GLN A 241 5.72 -32.66 -8.47
N VAL A 242 5.81 -32.69 -7.15
CA VAL A 242 5.51 -31.54 -6.27
C VAL A 242 6.43 -30.37 -6.62
N ARG A 243 7.75 -30.61 -6.72
CA ARG A 243 8.74 -29.62 -7.11
C ARG A 243 8.40 -28.96 -8.45
N ARG A 244 8.07 -29.76 -9.48
CA ARG A 244 7.69 -29.23 -10.82
C ARG A 244 6.45 -28.34 -10.73
N ARG A 245 5.44 -28.70 -9.93
CA ARG A 245 4.24 -27.88 -9.75
C ARG A 245 4.56 -26.56 -9.05
N LEU A 246 5.36 -26.58 -7.98
CA LEU A 246 5.80 -25.37 -7.27
C LEU A 246 6.62 -24.45 -8.18
N VAL A 247 7.55 -25.00 -8.98
CA VAL A 247 8.32 -24.21 -9.97
C VAL A 247 7.38 -23.53 -10.98
N ARG A 248 6.33 -24.22 -11.46
CA ARG A 248 5.33 -23.59 -12.33
C ARG A 248 4.61 -22.44 -11.66
N VAL A 249 4.26 -22.55 -10.38
CA VAL A 249 3.67 -21.44 -9.60
C VAL A 249 4.63 -20.26 -9.53
N VAL A 250 5.90 -20.51 -9.21
CA VAL A 250 6.95 -19.47 -9.14
C VAL A 250 7.10 -18.76 -10.49
N LEU A 251 7.25 -19.51 -11.56
CA LEU A 251 7.43 -18.94 -12.92
C LEU A 251 6.20 -18.16 -13.37
N ALA A 252 4.99 -18.69 -13.13
CA ALA A 252 3.76 -18.01 -13.47
C ALA A 252 3.58 -16.69 -12.70
N ASN A 253 3.89 -16.68 -11.39
CA ASN A 253 3.84 -15.46 -10.59
C ASN A 253 4.94 -14.46 -11.01
N ALA A 254 6.15 -14.93 -11.32
CA ALA A 254 7.23 -14.07 -11.82
C ALA A 254 6.83 -13.40 -13.15
N LEU A 255 6.27 -14.16 -14.09
CA LEU A 255 5.75 -13.62 -15.35
C LEU A 255 4.56 -12.68 -15.12
N ALA A 256 3.65 -13.00 -14.20
CA ALA A 256 2.51 -12.16 -13.85
C ALA A 256 2.93 -10.86 -13.12
N THR A 257 4.09 -10.86 -12.45
CA THR A 257 4.70 -9.66 -11.87
C THR A 257 5.39 -8.82 -12.94
N ALA A 258 6.30 -9.43 -13.69
CA ALA A 258 7.15 -8.72 -14.64
C ALA A 258 6.42 -8.32 -15.92
N GLY A 259 5.55 -9.19 -16.46
CA GLY A 259 4.88 -8.96 -17.74
C GLY A 259 4.08 -7.66 -17.79
N PRO A 260 3.07 -7.46 -16.92
CA PRO A 260 2.29 -6.23 -16.90
C PRO A 260 3.16 -4.99 -16.62
N TYR A 261 4.12 -5.10 -15.71
CA TYR A 261 5.02 -4.00 -15.37
C TYR A 261 5.91 -3.58 -16.56
N LEU A 262 6.53 -4.55 -17.24
CA LEU A 262 7.37 -4.27 -18.40
C LEU A 262 6.56 -3.75 -19.57
N ALA A 263 5.41 -4.35 -19.87
CA ALA A 263 4.52 -3.89 -20.92
C ALA A 263 4.05 -2.45 -20.65
N TRP A 264 3.66 -2.14 -19.43
CA TRP A 264 3.27 -0.80 -19.02
C TRP A 264 4.42 0.20 -19.12
N THR A 265 5.59 -0.17 -18.62
CA THR A 265 6.80 0.69 -18.69
C THR A 265 7.22 0.96 -20.13
N ALA A 266 7.20 -0.05 -21.00
CA ALA A 266 7.50 0.10 -22.42
C ALA A 266 6.49 1.04 -23.08
N TRP A 267 5.20 0.88 -22.80
CA TRP A 267 4.15 1.73 -23.35
C TRP A 267 4.28 3.20 -22.89
N GLN A 268 4.59 3.42 -21.59
CA GLN A 268 4.86 4.76 -21.06
C GLN A 268 6.11 5.37 -21.68
N ASN A 269 7.21 4.62 -21.78
CA ASN A 269 8.47 5.12 -22.35
C ASN A 269 8.32 5.53 -23.81
N ALA A 270 7.55 4.76 -24.60
CA ALA A 270 7.28 5.10 -26.00
C ALA A 270 6.49 6.42 -26.19
N ARG A 271 5.81 6.90 -25.16
CA ARG A 271 4.98 8.12 -25.16
C ARG A 271 5.61 9.28 -24.40
N THR A 272 6.62 9.00 -23.58
CA THR A 272 7.30 10.02 -22.75
C THR A 272 8.20 10.88 -23.64
N PRO A 273 8.17 12.22 -23.52
CA PRO A 273 9.09 13.09 -24.26
C PRO A 273 10.56 12.76 -24.00
N ALA A 274 11.38 12.85 -25.05
CA ALA A 274 12.82 12.63 -24.92
C ALA A 274 13.44 13.62 -23.89
N GLY A 275 14.33 13.13 -23.05
CA GLY A 275 15.00 13.94 -22.02
C GLY A 275 14.11 14.32 -20.83
N TYR A 276 12.93 13.75 -20.69
CA TYR A 276 12.04 14.04 -19.59
C TYR A 276 12.66 13.64 -18.23
N ILE A 277 12.71 14.61 -17.32
CA ILE A 277 13.11 14.42 -15.92
C ILE A 277 11.90 14.77 -15.05
N PRO A 278 11.41 13.84 -14.20
CA PRO A 278 10.28 14.12 -13.32
C PRO A 278 10.52 15.33 -12.40
N ALA A 279 9.54 16.20 -12.24
CA ALA A 279 9.65 17.38 -11.36
C ALA A 279 9.92 17.00 -9.88
N ILE A 280 9.60 15.78 -9.48
CA ILE A 280 9.86 15.23 -8.14
C ILE A 280 11.26 14.60 -7.98
N SER A 281 12.07 14.52 -9.03
CA SER A 281 13.41 13.90 -8.97
C SER A 281 14.31 14.52 -7.89
N GLY A 282 15.13 13.69 -7.26
CA GLY A 282 16.09 14.09 -6.24
C GLY A 282 15.53 14.29 -4.82
N LEU A 283 14.23 14.00 -4.61
CA LEU A 283 13.61 14.06 -3.30
C LEU A 283 13.96 12.86 -2.47
N SER A 284 14.87 12.67 -1.70
CA SER A 284 15.12 11.52 -0.79
C SER A 284 16.08 10.45 -1.31
N THR A 285 16.69 10.66 -2.47
CA THR A 285 17.71 9.75 -3.00
C THR A 285 19.14 10.22 -2.69
N ALA A 286 20.08 9.28 -2.71
CA ALA A 286 21.51 9.51 -2.61
C ALA A 286 22.20 8.87 -3.82
N SER A 287 23.18 9.55 -4.40
CA SER A 287 24.03 9.00 -5.46
C SER A 287 24.95 7.91 -4.90
N VAL A 288 25.12 6.82 -5.65
CA VAL A 288 26.10 5.78 -5.31
C VAL A 288 27.53 6.32 -5.40
N ASP A 289 27.81 7.17 -6.37
CA ASP A 289 29.15 7.72 -6.57
C ASP A 289 29.61 8.62 -5.40
N GLU A 290 28.68 9.36 -4.80
CA GLU A 290 28.98 10.27 -3.67
C GLU A 290 28.95 9.58 -2.31
N ASN A 291 28.07 8.60 -2.11
CA ASN A 291 27.76 8.07 -0.79
C ASN A 291 28.06 6.57 -0.64
N GLY A 292 28.52 5.89 -1.69
CA GLY A 292 28.58 4.45 -1.72
C GLY A 292 27.19 3.84 -1.39
N LEU A 293 27.16 2.67 -0.76
CA LEU A 293 25.91 2.00 -0.35
C LEU A 293 25.56 2.19 1.14
N ARG A 294 26.05 3.26 1.76
CA ARG A 294 25.98 3.52 3.20
C ARG A 294 24.56 3.41 3.79
N TYR A 295 23.55 3.88 3.06
CA TYR A 295 22.18 3.96 3.58
C TYR A 295 21.30 2.77 3.20
N VAL A 296 21.76 1.85 2.37
CA VAL A 296 20.95 0.73 1.88
C VAL A 296 20.51 -0.19 3.02
N LEU A 297 21.43 -0.61 3.89
CA LEU A 297 21.09 -1.47 5.02
C LEU A 297 20.17 -0.80 6.04
N PRO A 298 20.44 0.44 6.51
CA PRO A 298 19.51 1.17 7.37
C PRO A 298 18.11 1.29 6.76
N SER A 299 17.98 1.62 5.48
CA SER A 299 16.69 1.76 4.81
C SER A 299 15.90 0.43 4.73
N ILE A 300 16.60 -0.71 4.61
CA ILE A 300 15.97 -2.03 4.68
C ILE A 300 15.44 -2.30 6.09
N LEU A 301 16.19 -1.94 7.12
CA LEU A 301 15.79 -2.12 8.51
C LEU A 301 14.58 -1.21 8.87
N ASP A 302 14.54 0.01 8.38
CA ASP A 302 13.40 0.92 8.56
C ASP A 302 12.08 0.34 8.02
N ALA A 303 12.14 -0.47 6.95
CA ALA A 303 10.97 -1.12 6.38
C ALA A 303 10.28 -2.12 7.34
N TYR A 304 11.00 -2.63 8.35
CA TYR A 304 10.42 -3.58 9.32
C TYR A 304 9.38 -2.95 10.25
N GLY A 305 9.46 -1.65 10.49
CA GLY A 305 8.47 -0.94 11.28
C GLY A 305 7.11 -0.78 10.60
N LEU A 306 6.99 -0.94 9.30
CA LEU A 306 5.80 -0.77 8.42
C LEU A 306 5.05 0.56 8.61
N THR A 307 5.00 1.05 9.83
CA THR A 307 4.27 2.24 10.26
C THR A 307 5.25 3.16 10.98
N ASP A 308 6.24 3.71 10.25
CA ASP A 308 7.16 4.66 10.85
C ASP A 308 6.40 5.94 11.25
N PRO A 309 6.26 6.24 12.55
CA PRO A 309 5.55 7.43 13.02
C PRO A 309 6.25 8.74 12.64
N ARG A 310 7.52 8.68 12.27
CA ARG A 310 8.29 9.83 11.78
C ARG A 310 7.93 10.21 10.35
N THR A 311 7.21 9.36 9.62
CA THR A 311 6.72 9.69 8.29
C THR A 311 5.40 10.45 8.42
N ASP A 312 5.34 11.60 7.82
CA ASP A 312 4.15 12.47 7.80
C ASP A 312 2.92 11.84 7.08
N PHE A 313 3.01 10.58 6.64
CA PHE A 313 1.94 9.90 5.91
C PHE A 313 0.64 9.77 6.73
N TYR A 314 0.73 9.88 8.04
CA TYR A 314 -0.43 9.81 8.95
C TYR A 314 -1.12 11.14 9.14
N PHE A 315 -0.51 12.23 8.71
CA PHE A 315 -1.12 13.56 8.69
C PHE A 315 -1.95 13.71 7.44
N GLN A 316 -3.17 13.29 7.52
CA GLN A 316 -4.15 13.51 6.48
C GLN A 316 -5.08 14.66 6.92
N PRO A 317 -5.62 15.46 5.98
CA PRO A 317 -6.65 16.41 6.31
C PRO A 317 -7.78 15.74 7.12
N GLY A 318 -8.18 16.37 8.22
CA GLY A 318 -9.23 15.84 9.10
C GLY A 318 -8.79 14.75 10.09
N ILE A 319 -7.48 14.57 10.31
CA ILE A 319 -6.94 13.66 11.34
C ILE A 319 -6.06 14.43 12.31
N LYS A 320 -6.46 14.48 13.60
CA LYS A 320 -5.58 15.02 14.67
C LYS A 320 -4.45 14.05 15.00
N SER A 321 -3.27 14.61 15.22
CA SER A 321 -2.02 13.88 15.32
C SER A 321 -1.84 13.03 16.57
N GLY A 322 -2.21 13.54 17.78
CA GLY A 322 -1.78 12.98 19.06
C GLY A 322 -2.10 11.49 19.27
N THR A 323 -3.38 11.10 19.22
CA THR A 323 -3.79 9.70 19.44
C THR A 323 -3.37 8.78 18.30
N THR A 324 -3.33 9.30 17.05
CA THR A 324 -2.87 8.56 15.88
C THR A 324 -1.38 8.27 15.99
N PHE A 325 -0.58 9.20 16.48
CA PHE A 325 0.86 8.98 16.72
C PHE A 325 1.10 7.97 17.83
N LEU A 326 0.43 8.12 18.97
CA LEU A 326 0.57 7.15 20.05
C LEU A 326 0.32 5.71 19.54
N TRP A 327 -0.72 5.54 18.74
CA TRP A 327 -1.00 4.24 18.15
C TRP A 327 0.05 3.81 17.12
N ALA A 328 0.51 4.71 16.27
CA ALA A 328 1.57 4.43 15.31
C ALA A 328 2.87 3.99 15.98
N ASP A 329 3.26 4.64 17.08
CA ASP A 329 4.45 4.27 17.87
C ASP A 329 4.30 2.87 18.49
N LEU A 330 3.16 2.58 19.12
CA LEU A 330 2.88 1.26 19.70
C LEU A 330 2.91 0.16 18.63
N LEU A 331 2.30 0.44 17.48
CA LEU A 331 2.23 -0.52 16.39
C LEU A 331 3.60 -0.68 15.69
N TYR A 332 4.41 0.38 15.62
CA TYR A 332 5.78 0.32 15.14
C TYR A 332 6.61 -0.68 15.95
N VAL A 333 6.57 -0.57 17.28
CA VAL A 333 7.26 -1.52 18.16
C VAL A 333 6.73 -2.94 17.96
N PHE A 334 5.40 -3.10 17.94
CA PHE A 334 4.76 -4.40 17.72
C PHE A 334 5.19 -5.05 16.40
N TYR A 335 5.15 -4.29 15.30
CA TYR A 335 5.52 -4.81 13.98
C TYR A 335 7.02 -5.06 13.86
N SER A 336 7.87 -4.25 14.47
CA SER A 336 9.33 -4.48 14.46
C SER A 336 9.74 -5.77 15.18
N LEU A 337 9.01 -6.16 16.23
CA LEU A 337 9.26 -7.40 16.97
C LEU A 337 8.61 -8.63 16.33
N LEU A 338 7.51 -8.44 15.60
CA LEU A 338 6.69 -9.54 15.09
C LEU A 338 7.43 -10.53 14.17
N PRO A 339 8.38 -10.13 13.30
CA PRO A 339 9.18 -11.06 12.52
C PRO A 339 9.92 -12.11 13.38
N VAL A 340 10.56 -11.67 14.45
CA VAL A 340 11.28 -12.57 15.37
C VAL A 340 10.30 -13.47 16.11
N VAL A 341 9.21 -12.90 16.63
CA VAL A 341 8.16 -13.66 17.33
C VAL A 341 7.50 -14.68 16.40
N ALA A 342 7.31 -14.35 15.11
CA ALA A 342 6.76 -15.26 14.12
C ALA A 342 7.72 -16.42 13.81
N LEU A 343 9.02 -16.12 13.67
CA LEU A 343 10.03 -17.15 13.46
C LEU A 343 10.06 -18.15 14.65
N ILE A 344 10.01 -17.67 15.88
CA ILE A 344 9.98 -18.53 17.07
C ILE A 344 8.65 -19.29 17.19
N GLY A 345 7.52 -18.59 17.08
CA GLY A 345 6.19 -19.15 17.37
C GLY A 345 5.62 -20.06 16.30
N LEU A 346 5.98 -19.85 15.02
CA LEU A 346 5.40 -20.59 13.90
C LEU A 346 6.37 -21.59 13.26
N TRP A 347 7.67 -21.56 13.60
CA TRP A 347 8.69 -22.40 12.96
C TRP A 347 8.47 -23.90 13.11
N HIS A 348 7.97 -24.33 14.25
CA HIS A 348 7.74 -25.75 14.54
C HIS A 348 6.64 -26.40 13.70
N SER A 349 5.69 -25.61 13.20
CA SER A 349 4.65 -26.10 12.29
C SER A 349 5.15 -26.04 10.85
N ARG A 350 5.27 -27.20 10.19
CA ARG A 350 5.74 -27.31 8.80
C ARG A 350 5.00 -26.38 7.86
N GLN A 351 3.67 -26.25 7.99
CA GLN A 351 2.84 -25.37 7.15
C GLN A 351 3.02 -23.91 7.53
N ARG A 352 2.96 -23.56 8.83
CA ARG A 352 3.03 -22.18 9.33
C ARG A 352 4.42 -21.58 9.20
N ARG A 353 5.47 -22.40 9.03
CA ARG A 353 6.84 -21.95 8.69
C ARG A 353 6.88 -21.03 7.48
N ALA A 354 5.99 -21.26 6.50
CA ALA A 354 5.86 -20.38 5.34
C ALA A 354 5.44 -18.95 5.72
N VAL A 355 4.52 -18.79 6.69
CA VAL A 355 4.12 -17.49 7.22
C VAL A 355 5.27 -16.85 7.99
N ALA A 356 5.98 -17.63 8.83
CA ALA A 356 7.15 -17.15 9.57
C ALA A 356 8.22 -16.56 8.64
N LEU A 357 8.57 -17.29 7.58
CA LEU A 357 9.55 -16.82 6.58
C LEU A 357 9.06 -15.61 5.81
N ALA A 358 7.77 -15.59 5.42
CA ALA A 358 7.19 -14.47 4.71
C ALA A 358 7.12 -13.20 5.59
N THR A 359 6.80 -13.35 6.88
CA THR A 359 6.81 -12.25 7.85
C THR A 359 8.22 -11.76 8.10
N GLY A 360 9.20 -12.69 8.27
CA GLY A 360 10.59 -12.35 8.51
C GLY A 360 11.29 -11.69 7.32
N GLY A 361 11.03 -12.14 6.09
CA GLY A 361 11.70 -11.64 4.89
C GLY A 361 10.96 -10.53 4.15
N GLY A 362 9.66 -10.36 4.44
CA GLY A 362 8.78 -9.48 3.67
C GLY A 362 9.24 -8.03 3.56
N PRO A 363 9.55 -7.35 4.67
CA PRO A 363 10.02 -5.96 4.61
C PRO A 363 11.33 -5.79 3.83
N ALA A 364 12.26 -6.73 3.99
CA ALA A 364 13.50 -6.72 3.20
C ALA A 364 13.24 -6.88 1.69
N VAL A 365 12.27 -7.72 1.32
CA VAL A 365 11.83 -7.86 -0.08
C VAL A 365 11.21 -6.56 -0.57
N ALA A 366 10.33 -5.91 0.21
CA ALA A 366 9.71 -4.64 -0.16
C ALA A 366 10.75 -3.54 -0.36
N ALA A 367 11.65 -3.35 0.60
CA ALA A 367 12.74 -2.38 0.49
C ALA A 367 13.69 -2.72 -0.67
N GLY A 368 14.02 -4.01 -0.85
CA GLY A 368 14.87 -4.49 -1.93
C GLY A 368 14.31 -4.18 -3.33
N ILE A 369 12.98 -4.32 -3.53
CA ILE A 369 12.33 -3.96 -4.80
C ILE A 369 12.50 -2.46 -5.09
N VAL A 370 12.28 -1.60 -4.07
CA VAL A 370 12.42 -0.15 -4.22
C VAL A 370 13.85 0.23 -4.56
N GLN A 371 14.80 -0.28 -3.77
CA GLN A 371 16.22 0.02 -3.95
C GLN A 371 16.77 -0.52 -5.27
N ALA A 372 16.44 -1.75 -5.64
CA ALA A 372 16.88 -2.35 -6.90
C ALA A 372 16.38 -1.55 -8.11
N ARG A 373 15.13 -1.08 -8.07
CA ARG A 373 14.58 -0.23 -9.13
C ARG A 373 15.37 1.07 -9.25
N GLU A 374 15.60 1.75 -8.15
CA GLU A 374 16.27 3.06 -8.15
C GLU A 374 17.73 2.93 -8.59
N LEU A 375 18.44 1.92 -8.09
CA LEU A 375 19.81 1.62 -8.53
C LEU A 375 19.89 1.34 -10.03
N ALA A 376 18.94 0.58 -10.57
CA ALA A 376 18.94 0.20 -11.98
C ALA A 376 18.55 1.36 -12.92
N THR A 377 17.78 2.35 -12.45
CA THR A 377 17.24 3.43 -13.30
C THR A 377 18.01 4.73 -13.20
N SER A 378 18.65 5.02 -12.09
CA SER A 378 19.23 6.33 -11.79
C SER A 378 20.61 6.29 -11.11
N ALA A 379 21.21 5.11 -10.94
CA ALA A 379 22.46 4.91 -10.16
C ALA A 379 22.38 5.59 -8.78
N SER A 380 21.19 5.68 -8.22
CA SER A 380 20.91 6.24 -6.90
C SER A 380 20.08 5.28 -6.05
N TYR A 381 19.88 5.59 -4.80
CA TYR A 381 19.08 4.79 -3.88
C TYR A 381 18.40 5.67 -2.84
N PHE A 382 17.33 5.19 -2.24
CA PHE A 382 16.64 5.91 -1.18
C PHE A 382 17.45 5.86 0.12
N ARG A 383 17.70 7.02 0.74
CA ARG A 383 18.31 7.10 2.08
C ARG A 383 17.42 6.44 3.14
N THR A 384 16.12 6.58 2.98
CA THR A 384 15.10 5.98 3.84
C THR A 384 14.01 5.42 2.94
N VAL A 385 13.69 4.14 3.08
CA VAL A 385 12.52 3.54 2.43
C VAL A 385 11.34 3.73 3.36
N SER A 386 10.42 4.61 2.98
CA SER A 386 9.20 4.83 3.77
C SER A 386 8.46 3.50 4.02
N GLY A 387 8.08 3.23 5.26
CA GLY A 387 7.32 2.04 5.65
C GLY A 387 6.04 1.82 4.84
N ARG A 388 5.46 2.88 4.26
CA ARG A 388 4.31 2.78 3.35
C ARG A 388 4.53 1.87 2.14
N TYR A 389 5.78 1.73 1.68
CA TYR A 389 6.10 0.83 0.57
C TYR A 389 6.03 -0.65 0.95
N ALA A 390 6.09 -0.95 2.24
CA ALA A 390 5.95 -2.29 2.78
C ALA A 390 4.54 -2.61 3.31
N VAL A 391 3.55 -1.71 3.18
CA VAL A 391 2.20 -1.87 3.78
C VAL A 391 1.47 -3.13 3.29
N SER A 392 1.74 -3.64 2.08
CA SER A 392 1.20 -4.94 1.67
C SER A 392 1.66 -6.11 2.56
N ILE A 393 2.82 -5.98 3.19
CA ILE A 393 3.38 -6.94 4.15
C ILE A 393 2.58 -6.95 5.46
N ALA A 394 1.88 -5.85 5.81
CA ALA A 394 1.03 -5.79 7.00
C ALA A 394 0.01 -6.94 7.04
N ALA A 395 -0.51 -7.37 5.89
CA ALA A 395 -1.41 -8.52 5.84
C ALA A 395 -0.74 -9.83 6.28
N LEU A 396 0.54 -10.04 5.93
CA LEU A 396 1.34 -11.18 6.40
C LEU A 396 1.61 -11.08 7.91
N TYR A 397 1.86 -9.87 8.41
CA TYR A 397 2.05 -9.59 9.83
C TYR A 397 0.76 -9.89 10.62
N CYS A 398 -0.38 -9.41 10.14
CA CYS A 398 -1.68 -9.69 10.74
C CYS A 398 -2.01 -11.19 10.73
N ALA A 399 -1.66 -11.90 9.66
CA ALA A 399 -1.82 -13.36 9.59
C ALA A 399 -0.89 -14.06 10.60
N ALA A 400 0.38 -13.66 10.71
CA ALA A 400 1.29 -14.20 11.69
C ALA A 400 0.81 -13.96 13.13
N ALA A 401 0.43 -12.72 13.46
CA ALA A 401 -0.13 -12.36 14.77
C ALA A 401 -1.37 -13.22 15.11
N SER A 402 -2.29 -13.39 14.13
CA SER A 402 -3.48 -14.24 14.30
C SER A 402 -3.13 -15.69 14.58
N LEU A 403 -2.16 -16.26 13.84
CA LEU A 403 -1.76 -17.66 13.99
C LEU A 403 -1.01 -17.93 15.30
N ILE A 404 -0.25 -16.94 15.80
CA ILE A 404 0.44 -17.01 17.10
C ILE A 404 -0.58 -16.88 18.23
N ALA A 405 -1.50 -15.92 18.10
CA ALA A 405 -2.52 -15.64 19.10
C ALA A 405 -3.70 -16.63 19.07
N ASP A 406 -3.72 -17.64 18.20
CA ASP A 406 -4.84 -18.59 18.05
C ASP A 406 -4.91 -19.61 19.21
N ARG A 407 -4.66 -19.16 20.41
CA ARG A 407 -4.84 -19.88 21.69
C ARG A 407 -5.97 -19.20 22.50
N PRO A 408 -6.78 -19.93 23.29
CA PRO A 408 -7.97 -19.38 23.96
C PRO A 408 -7.70 -18.08 24.75
N ARG A 409 -6.55 -17.96 25.39
CA ARG A 409 -6.19 -16.77 26.20
C ARG A 409 -5.70 -15.59 25.35
N TRP A 410 -4.93 -15.85 24.27
CA TRP A 410 -4.26 -14.81 23.51
C TRP A 410 -5.10 -14.21 22.38
N ARG A 411 -6.09 -14.97 21.83
CA ARG A 411 -6.95 -14.47 20.74
C ARG A 411 -7.76 -13.24 21.12
N TRP A 412 -8.23 -13.18 22.37
CA TRP A 412 -8.94 -12.01 22.88
C TRP A 412 -8.00 -10.84 23.17
N GLY A 413 -6.76 -11.09 23.58
CA GLY A 413 -5.71 -10.09 23.68
C GLY A 413 -5.42 -9.41 22.33
N LEU A 414 -5.32 -10.18 21.24
CA LEU A 414 -5.17 -9.64 19.90
C LEU A 414 -6.36 -8.77 19.49
N VAL A 415 -7.60 -9.24 19.77
CA VAL A 415 -8.81 -8.44 19.50
C VAL A 415 -8.80 -7.16 20.30
N GLY A 416 -8.51 -7.23 21.61
CA GLY A 416 -8.43 -6.05 22.48
C GLY A 416 -7.40 -5.04 22.00
N PHE A 417 -6.20 -5.50 21.60
CA PHE A 417 -5.15 -4.65 21.03
C PHE A 417 -5.59 -3.96 19.75
N ALA A 418 -6.20 -4.72 18.82
CA ALA A 418 -6.69 -4.17 17.55
C ALA A 418 -7.87 -3.19 17.74
N VAL A 419 -8.78 -3.48 18.69
CA VAL A 419 -9.90 -2.58 19.06
C VAL A 419 -9.35 -1.29 19.67
N ALA A 420 -8.39 -1.38 20.59
CA ALA A 420 -7.77 -0.20 21.18
C ALA A 420 -7.11 0.70 20.13
N GLY A 421 -6.38 0.08 19.18
CA GLY A 421 -5.80 0.81 18.06
C GLY A 421 -6.84 1.48 17.17
N TYR A 422 -7.91 0.77 16.84
CA TYR A 422 -9.01 1.34 16.05
C TYR A 422 -9.70 2.50 16.77
N LEU A 423 -9.89 2.40 18.09
CA LEU A 423 -10.46 3.48 18.90
C LEU A 423 -9.53 4.71 18.96
N LEU A 424 -8.21 4.50 19.08
CA LEU A 424 -7.24 5.61 19.04
C LEU A 424 -7.26 6.34 17.69
N LEU A 425 -7.39 5.58 16.57
CA LEU A 425 -7.60 6.18 15.26
C LEU A 425 -8.93 6.92 15.15
N MET A 426 -10.01 6.37 15.72
CA MET A 426 -11.32 7.04 15.77
C MET A 426 -11.26 8.35 16.54
N LEU A 427 -10.59 8.38 17.69
CA LEU A 427 -10.40 9.61 18.49
C LEU A 427 -9.63 10.66 17.68
N GLY A 428 -8.62 10.26 16.91
CA GLY A 428 -7.90 11.17 16.02
C GLY A 428 -8.76 11.82 14.95
N VAL A 429 -9.77 11.11 14.45
CA VAL A 429 -10.68 11.62 13.41
C VAL A 429 -11.82 12.46 14.01
N VAL A 430 -12.47 11.97 15.05
CA VAL A 430 -13.60 12.67 15.71
C VAL A 430 -13.14 13.97 16.38
N GLY A 431 -11.91 13.98 16.92
CA GLY A 431 -11.32 15.18 17.54
C GLY A 431 -10.75 16.19 16.53
N ALA A 432 -10.73 15.89 15.23
CA ALA A 432 -10.30 16.85 14.22
C ALA A 432 -11.40 17.90 14.07
N SER A 433 -11.08 19.16 14.39
CA SER A 433 -11.95 20.30 14.13
C SER A 433 -12.11 20.52 12.62
N SER A 434 -13.21 21.13 12.25
CA SER A 434 -13.47 21.56 10.88
C SER A 434 -12.33 22.44 10.35
N LEU A 435 -12.18 22.50 9.05
CA LEU A 435 -11.14 23.25 8.30
C LEU A 435 -10.86 24.70 8.75
N GLU A 436 -11.70 25.30 9.60
CA GLU A 436 -11.48 26.66 10.10
C GLU A 436 -10.22 26.81 10.93
N GLU A 437 -9.89 25.81 11.80
CA GLU A 437 -8.64 25.85 12.59
C GLU A 437 -7.39 25.61 11.74
N VAL A 438 -7.47 24.74 10.72
CA VAL A 438 -6.34 24.47 9.80
C VAL A 438 -6.04 25.70 8.94
N ASN A 439 -7.06 26.46 8.54
CA ASN A 439 -6.90 27.70 7.77
C ASN A 439 -6.38 28.88 8.63
N GLU A 440 -6.60 28.91 9.92
CA GLU A 440 -6.02 29.93 10.82
C GLU A 440 -4.54 29.72 11.05
N ASP A 441 -4.08 28.49 11.25
CA ASP A 441 -2.65 28.17 11.38
C ASP A 441 -1.87 28.37 10.08
N LEU A 442 -2.52 28.27 8.92
CA LEU A 442 -1.91 28.57 7.61
C LEU A 442 -1.91 30.10 7.30
N ARG A 443 -2.67 30.90 8.04
CA ARG A 443 -2.68 32.37 7.95
C ARG A 443 -1.68 33.06 8.88
N ARG A 444 -1.17 32.34 9.89
CA ARG A 444 -0.09 32.77 10.78
C ARG A 444 1.27 32.29 10.23
#